data_2a51914e4ceba26ce8cb770da5838fbf
#
_entry.id   2a51914e4ceba26ce8cb770da5838fbf
#
_cell.length_a   1.000
_cell.length_b   1.000
_cell.length_c   1.000
_cell.angle_alpha   90.00
_cell.angle_beta   90.00
_cell.angle_gamma   90.00
#
_symmetry.space_group_name_H-M   'P 1'
#
loop_
_entity.id
_entity.type
_entity.pdbx_description
1 polymer ?
#
loop_
_entity_poly.entity_id
_entity_poly.type
_entity_poly.pdbx_seq_one_letter_code
_entity_poly.pdbx_strand_id
1 'polypeptide(L)'
;MSTLHPNQFQVNEVWIAFKLNDVPIHTEEDGDFNFIALMDAASCFILSSTSISANAAEPSSLESKRILKEGQAHKQQLPKTLFIPDDQRAALLSAEAERQGVTVIRVPENQLLLFIGEAREGFRERFGGAS
;
A
#
# COMPACT_ATOMS: atom_id res chain seq x y z
N MET A 1 20.04 -3.88 -15.03
CA MET A 1 19.42 -3.88 -13.70
C MET A 1 18.08 -4.57 -13.76
N SER A 2 17.86 -5.54 -12.91
CA SER A 2 16.61 -6.30 -12.95
C SER A 2 15.49 -5.56 -12.23
N THR A 3 14.32 -5.56 -12.85
CA THR A 3 13.10 -5.06 -12.22
C THR A 3 12.58 -6.14 -11.26
N LEU A 4 12.02 -5.74 -10.14
CA LEU A 4 11.38 -6.67 -9.23
C LEU A 4 10.15 -7.30 -9.90
N HIS A 5 9.89 -8.55 -9.59
CA HIS A 5 8.80 -9.29 -10.20
C HIS A 5 8.11 -10.15 -9.13
N PRO A 6 6.75 -10.30 -9.20
CA PRO A 6 6.02 -11.07 -8.20
C PRO A 6 6.55 -12.50 -8.00
N ASN A 7 7.02 -13.16 -9.06
CA ASN A 7 7.48 -14.54 -8.95
C ASN A 7 8.80 -14.69 -8.20
N GLN A 8 9.43 -13.61 -7.79
CA GLN A 8 10.65 -13.66 -6.97
C GLN A 8 10.32 -13.88 -5.49
N PHE A 9 9.06 -13.79 -5.11
CA PHE A 9 8.64 -13.84 -3.71
C PHE A 9 7.68 -14.99 -3.44
N GLN A 10 7.68 -15.45 -2.21
CA GLN A 10 6.69 -16.40 -1.74
C GLN A 10 5.50 -15.63 -1.15
N VAL A 11 4.34 -16.26 -1.11
CA VAL A 11 3.16 -15.68 -0.50
C VAL A 11 3.46 -15.32 0.95
N ASN A 12 3.12 -14.11 1.33
CA ASN A 12 3.32 -13.52 2.66
C ASN A 12 4.77 -13.29 3.05
N GLU A 13 5.70 -13.36 2.11
CA GLU A 13 7.10 -13.02 2.38
C GLU A 13 7.29 -11.51 2.42
N VAL A 14 6.74 -10.80 1.45
CA VAL A 14 6.86 -9.35 1.31
C VAL A 14 5.49 -8.75 1.04
N TRP A 15 5.16 -7.69 1.74
CA TRP A 15 3.98 -6.86 1.44
C TRP A 15 4.44 -5.53 0.87
N ILE A 16 3.56 -4.88 0.13
CA ILE A 16 3.80 -3.57 -0.46
C ILE A 16 2.71 -2.63 0.01
N ALA A 17 3.10 -1.50 0.62
CA ALA A 17 2.16 -0.44 1.00
C ALA A 17 2.32 0.70 0.00
N PHE A 18 1.24 1.08 -0.68
CA PHE A 18 1.33 2.06 -1.74
C PHE A 18 0.04 2.86 -1.86
N LYS A 19 0.15 4.05 -2.46
CA LYS A 19 -1.01 4.87 -2.75
C LYS A 19 -1.70 4.30 -3.99
N LEU A 20 -2.98 3.97 -3.85
CA LEU A 20 -3.73 3.28 -4.90
C LEU A 20 -4.18 4.22 -6.01
N ASN A 21 -4.50 5.46 -5.69
CA ASN A 21 -4.99 6.43 -6.68
C ASN A 21 -3.92 7.45 -7.03
N ASP A 22 -3.84 7.83 -8.30
CA ASP A 22 -2.89 8.84 -8.78
C ASP A 22 -3.35 10.25 -8.42
N VAL A 23 -4.66 10.46 -8.47
CA VAL A 23 -5.30 11.75 -8.22
C VAL A 23 -6.27 11.57 -7.06
N PRO A 24 -6.32 12.51 -6.11
CA PRO A 24 -7.25 12.39 -4.98
C PRO A 24 -8.69 12.19 -5.45
N ILE A 25 -9.43 11.37 -4.71
CA ILE A 25 -10.86 11.17 -4.94
C ILE A 25 -11.59 12.36 -4.33
N HIS A 26 -12.36 13.04 -5.16
CA HIS A 26 -13.09 14.24 -4.73
C HIS A 26 -14.49 13.87 -4.25
N THR A 27 -14.86 14.38 -3.08
CA THR A 27 -16.23 14.29 -2.59
C THR A 27 -16.68 15.67 -2.13
N GLU A 28 -17.97 15.97 -2.34
CA GLU A 28 -18.50 17.26 -1.96
C GLU A 28 -18.66 17.42 -0.45
N GLU A 29 -18.93 16.30 0.24
CA GLU A 29 -19.20 16.35 1.69
C GLU A 29 -17.95 16.23 2.53
N ASP A 30 -17.03 15.34 2.12
CA ASP A 30 -15.89 15.00 2.96
C ASP A 30 -14.55 15.52 2.41
N GLY A 31 -14.58 16.25 1.30
CA GLY A 31 -13.38 16.75 0.66
C GLY A 31 -12.68 15.67 -0.15
N ASP A 32 -11.41 15.88 -0.42
CA ASP A 32 -10.61 14.97 -1.22
C ASP A 32 -9.87 13.99 -0.33
N PHE A 33 -9.68 12.77 -0.82
CA PHE A 33 -8.93 11.77 -0.07
C PHE A 33 -8.18 10.81 -0.99
N ASN A 34 -7.20 10.12 -0.40
CA ASN A 34 -6.39 9.11 -1.06
C ASN A 34 -6.60 7.76 -0.40
N PHE A 35 -6.40 6.68 -1.16
CA PHE A 35 -6.42 5.33 -0.62
C PHE A 35 -5.01 4.77 -0.54
N ILE A 36 -4.67 4.21 0.61
CA ILE A 36 -3.43 3.49 0.81
C ILE A 36 -3.77 2.01 0.88
N ALA A 37 -3.14 1.21 0.05
CA ALA A 37 -3.40 -0.23 -0.03
C ALA A 37 -2.20 -1.01 0.47
N LEU A 38 -2.47 -2.19 1.02
CA LEU A 38 -1.47 -3.14 1.46
C LEU A 38 -1.65 -4.41 0.62
N MET A 39 -0.60 -4.84 -0.07
CA MET A 39 -0.64 -5.91 -1.06
C MET A 39 0.39 -6.98 -0.74
N ASP A 40 0.04 -8.25 -0.97
CA ASP A 40 1.01 -9.35 -0.94
C ASP A 40 1.79 -9.35 -2.27
N ALA A 41 3.12 -9.31 -2.20
CA ALA A 41 3.94 -9.15 -3.39
C ALA A 41 3.85 -10.37 -4.33
N ALA A 42 3.78 -11.58 -3.80
CA ALA A 42 3.78 -12.78 -4.64
C ALA A 42 2.48 -12.93 -5.44
N SER A 43 1.35 -12.65 -4.82
CA SER A 43 0.03 -12.83 -5.45
C SER A 43 -0.56 -11.56 -6.00
N CYS A 44 -0.02 -10.40 -5.60
CA CYS A 44 -0.57 -9.08 -5.91
C CYS A 44 -1.99 -8.89 -5.36
N PHE A 45 -2.33 -9.64 -4.33
CA PHE A 45 -3.65 -9.57 -3.70
C PHE A 45 -3.67 -8.42 -2.68
N ILE A 46 -4.71 -7.59 -2.73
CA ILE A 46 -4.89 -6.49 -1.79
C ILE A 46 -5.40 -7.07 -0.47
N LEU A 47 -4.60 -6.92 0.58
CA LEU A 47 -4.91 -7.46 1.90
C LEU A 47 -5.77 -6.53 2.73
N SER A 48 -5.53 -5.24 2.60
CA SER A 48 -6.27 -4.23 3.32
C SER A 48 -6.06 -2.87 2.68
N SER A 49 -6.87 -1.90 3.07
CA SER A 49 -6.70 -0.53 2.59
C SER A 49 -7.29 0.44 3.60
N THR A 50 -6.88 1.69 3.52
CA THR A 50 -7.44 2.75 4.33
C THR A 50 -7.50 4.02 3.50
N SER A 51 -8.49 4.87 3.79
CA SER A 51 -8.57 6.19 3.16
C SER A 51 -7.97 7.23 4.10
N ILE A 52 -7.28 8.20 3.53
CA ILE A 52 -6.73 9.32 4.29
C ILE A 52 -7.12 10.61 3.56
N SER A 53 -7.28 11.69 4.33
CA SER A 53 -7.53 13.00 3.72
C SER A 53 -6.40 13.36 2.76
N ALA A 54 -6.73 13.96 1.62
CA ALA A 54 -5.70 14.41 0.69
C ALA A 54 -4.77 15.45 1.32
N ASN A 55 -5.21 16.12 2.39
CA ASN A 55 -4.38 17.04 3.13
C ASN A 55 -3.44 16.34 4.11
N ALA A 56 -3.67 15.08 4.39
CA ALA A 56 -2.77 14.30 5.24
C ALA A 56 -1.59 13.81 4.39
N ALA A 57 -0.39 13.99 4.92
CA ALA A 57 0.81 13.57 4.19
C ALA A 57 0.98 12.05 4.17
N GLU A 58 0.44 11.37 5.18
CA GLU A 58 0.61 9.94 5.35
C GLU A 58 -0.47 9.39 6.27
N PRO A 59 -0.64 8.05 6.32
CA PRO A 59 -1.57 7.46 7.29
C PRO A 59 -1.14 7.78 8.72
N SER A 60 -2.12 8.00 9.59
CA SER A 60 -1.87 8.23 11.01
C SER A 60 -1.37 6.96 11.68
N SER A 61 -0.92 7.08 12.94
CA SER A 61 -0.53 5.91 13.73
C SER A 61 -1.67 4.91 13.85
N LEU A 62 -2.88 5.38 14.09
CA LEU A 62 -4.05 4.51 14.22
C LEU A 62 -4.38 3.82 12.90
N GLU A 63 -4.35 4.56 11.81
CA GLU A 63 -4.59 4.00 10.48
C GLU A 63 -3.52 2.99 10.10
N SER A 64 -2.27 3.28 10.45
CA SER A 64 -1.15 2.38 10.20
C SER A 64 -1.31 1.06 10.96
N LYS A 65 -1.69 1.14 12.23
CA LYS A 65 -1.96 -0.05 13.03
C LYS A 65 -3.10 -0.88 12.45
N ARG A 66 -4.16 -0.20 12.05
CA ARG A 66 -5.34 -0.88 11.51
C ARG A 66 -5.05 -1.60 10.21
N ILE A 67 -4.35 -0.95 9.28
CA ILE A 67 -4.08 -1.57 7.99
C ILE A 67 -3.18 -2.81 8.14
N LEU A 68 -2.20 -2.75 9.02
CA LEU A 68 -1.34 -3.90 9.30
C LEU A 68 -2.09 -5.01 10.01
N LYS A 69 -2.95 -4.66 10.95
CA LYS A 69 -3.76 -5.64 11.68
C LYS A 69 -4.72 -6.36 10.76
N GLU A 70 -5.38 -5.64 9.86
CA GLU A 70 -6.29 -6.24 8.89
C GLU A 70 -5.55 -7.17 7.93
N GLY A 71 -4.37 -6.77 7.47
CA GLY A 71 -3.54 -7.63 6.64
C GLY A 71 -3.10 -8.88 7.38
N GLN A 72 -2.70 -8.73 8.64
CA GLN A 72 -2.31 -9.86 9.48
C GLN A 72 -3.48 -10.81 9.71
N ALA A 73 -4.68 -10.29 9.94
CA ALA A 73 -5.86 -11.12 10.13
C ALA A 73 -6.16 -11.93 8.86
N HIS A 74 -5.94 -11.34 7.70
CA HIS A 74 -6.20 -12.02 6.43
C HIS A 74 -5.21 -13.16 6.17
N LYS A 75 -3.94 -12.99 6.54
CA LYS A 75 -2.89 -13.99 6.31
C LYS A 75 -2.51 -14.76 7.57
N GLN A 76 -3.01 -14.35 8.72
CA GLN A 76 -2.72 -14.92 10.05
C GLN A 76 -1.26 -14.77 10.48
N GLN A 77 -0.51 -13.94 9.78
CA GLN A 77 0.85 -13.58 10.17
C GLN A 77 1.30 -12.34 9.42
N LEU A 78 2.31 -11.66 9.96
CA LEU A 78 2.93 -10.52 9.31
C LEU A 78 4.01 -11.02 8.33
N PRO A 79 4.39 -10.20 7.34
CA PRO A 79 5.45 -10.56 6.40
C PRO A 79 6.81 -10.35 7.06
N LYS A 80 7.86 -10.79 6.37
CA LYS A 80 9.22 -10.49 6.78
C LYS A 80 9.58 -9.03 6.45
N THR A 81 9.11 -8.55 5.32
CA THR A 81 9.51 -7.26 4.77
C THR A 81 8.30 -6.51 4.23
N LEU A 82 8.34 -5.19 4.37
CA LEU A 82 7.35 -4.29 3.81
C LEU A 82 8.07 -3.33 2.87
N PHE A 83 7.69 -3.34 1.59
CA PHE A 83 8.19 -2.37 0.61
C PHE A 83 7.25 -1.16 0.58
N ILE A 84 7.84 0.02 0.53
CA ILE A 84 7.10 1.28 0.38
C ILE A 84 7.82 2.11 -0.68
N PRO A 85 7.10 2.71 -1.64
CA PRO A 85 7.75 3.60 -2.61
C PRO A 85 8.57 4.66 -1.90
N ASP A 86 9.78 4.92 -2.40
CA ASP A 86 10.72 5.81 -1.71
C ASP A 86 10.30 7.28 -1.74
N ASP A 87 9.41 7.66 -2.66
CA ASP A 87 8.87 9.02 -2.74
C ASP A 87 7.57 9.21 -1.97
N GLN A 88 7.06 8.16 -1.34
CA GLN A 88 5.81 8.21 -0.59
C GLN A 88 6.10 8.42 0.90
N ARG A 89 5.39 9.37 1.49
CA ARG A 89 5.52 9.59 2.93
C ARG A 89 4.81 8.48 3.69
N ALA A 90 5.51 7.85 4.60
CA ALA A 90 4.98 6.74 5.38
C ALA A 90 5.80 6.52 6.65
N ALA A 91 6.22 7.59 7.32
CA ALA A 91 7.06 7.48 8.52
C ALA A 91 6.34 6.74 9.65
N LEU A 92 5.05 7.03 9.84
CA LEU A 92 4.28 6.40 10.91
C LEU A 92 3.98 4.94 10.61
N LEU A 93 3.67 4.62 9.35
CA LEU A 93 3.48 3.24 8.95
C LEU A 93 4.78 2.45 9.07
N SER A 94 5.89 3.04 8.64
CA SER A 94 7.21 2.41 8.76
C SER A 94 7.55 2.12 10.22
N ALA A 95 7.34 3.10 11.10
CA ALA A 95 7.61 2.94 12.53
C ALA A 95 6.76 1.84 13.14
N GLU A 96 5.49 1.77 12.78
CA GLU A 96 4.59 0.76 13.30
C GLU A 96 4.99 -0.63 12.82
N ALA A 97 5.33 -0.78 11.55
CA ALA A 97 5.77 -2.06 10.99
C ALA A 97 7.06 -2.53 11.68
N GLU A 98 8.03 -1.63 11.85
CA GLU A 98 9.29 -1.97 12.51
C GLU A 98 9.08 -2.34 13.96
N ARG A 99 8.16 -1.65 14.63
CA ARG A 99 7.82 -1.97 16.03
C ARG A 99 7.28 -3.41 16.15
N GLN A 100 6.60 -3.88 15.11
CA GLN A 100 6.04 -5.23 15.08
C GLN A 100 7.00 -6.28 14.50
N GLY A 101 8.25 -5.90 14.24
CA GLY A 101 9.26 -6.83 13.77
C GLY A 101 9.37 -6.99 12.27
N VAL A 102 8.71 -6.12 11.50
CA VAL A 102 8.77 -6.16 10.04
C VAL A 102 9.87 -5.24 9.55
N THR A 103 10.71 -5.72 8.65
CA THR A 103 11.75 -4.90 8.04
C THR A 103 11.12 -4.02 6.96
N VAL A 104 11.36 -2.72 7.02
CA VAL A 104 10.83 -1.78 6.03
C VAL A 104 11.94 -1.40 5.05
N ILE A 105 11.66 -1.53 3.76
CA ILE A 105 12.61 -1.17 2.70
C ILE A 105 11.93 -0.20 1.76
N ARG A 106 12.57 0.93 1.52
CA ARG A 106 12.08 1.92 0.55
C ARG A 106 12.59 1.53 -0.82
N VAL A 107 11.69 1.49 -1.79
CA VAL A 107 11.98 1.00 -3.14
C VAL A 107 11.51 2.04 -4.15
N PRO A 108 12.30 2.35 -5.18
CA PRO A 108 11.83 3.24 -6.24
C PRO A 108 10.51 2.74 -6.82
N GLU A 109 9.55 3.64 -7.00
CA GLU A 109 8.22 3.24 -7.48
C GLU A 109 8.28 2.51 -8.81
N ASN A 110 9.21 2.89 -9.69
CA ASN A 110 9.32 2.24 -11.00
C ASN A 110 9.68 0.75 -10.90
N GLN A 111 10.23 0.30 -9.79
CA GLN A 111 10.51 -1.12 -9.58
C GLN A 111 9.31 -1.87 -9.03
N LEU A 112 8.25 -1.16 -8.65
CA LEU A 112 7.03 -1.77 -8.10
C LEU A 112 5.88 -1.81 -9.10
N LEU A 113 6.08 -1.29 -10.32
CA LEU A 113 4.98 -1.15 -11.29
C LEU A 113 4.37 -2.48 -11.72
N LEU A 114 5.15 -3.57 -11.75
CA LEU A 114 4.61 -4.88 -12.08
C LEU A 114 3.67 -5.41 -11.02
N PHE A 115 3.78 -4.90 -9.79
CA PHE A 115 2.91 -5.29 -8.69
C PHE A 115 1.67 -4.39 -8.63
N ILE A 116 1.89 -3.08 -8.65
CA ILE A 116 0.85 -2.12 -8.32
C ILE A 116 0.09 -1.58 -9.54
N GLY A 117 0.64 -1.76 -10.74
CA GLY A 117 0.04 -1.20 -11.95
C GLY A 117 -1.38 -1.68 -12.21
N GLU A 118 -1.62 -2.99 -12.11
CA GLU A 118 -2.95 -3.54 -12.32
C GLU A 118 -3.94 -3.10 -11.24
N ALA A 119 -3.47 -3.01 -10.00
CA ALA A 119 -4.31 -2.55 -8.90
C ALA A 119 -4.76 -1.11 -9.13
N ARG A 120 -3.83 -0.25 -9.56
CA ARG A 120 -4.14 1.14 -9.87
C ARG A 120 -5.08 1.27 -11.05
N GLU A 121 -4.86 0.46 -12.08
CA GLU A 121 -5.72 0.47 -13.25
C GLU A 121 -7.13 0.01 -12.91
N GLY A 122 -7.27 -1.05 -12.14
CA GLY A 122 -8.57 -1.53 -11.68
C GLY A 122 -9.29 -0.50 -10.82
N PHE A 123 -8.55 0.19 -9.94
CA PHE A 123 -9.12 1.26 -9.13
C PHE A 123 -9.61 2.41 -10.03
N ARG A 124 -8.80 2.80 -11.00
CA ARG A 124 -9.15 3.87 -11.93
C ARG A 124 -10.42 3.54 -12.71
N GLU A 125 -10.59 2.31 -13.14
CA GLU A 125 -11.78 1.88 -13.85
C GLU A 125 -13.02 1.99 -12.97
N ARG A 126 -12.91 1.69 -11.68
CA ARG A 126 -14.04 1.76 -10.76
C ARG A 126 -14.43 3.18 -10.38
N PHE A 127 -13.44 4.05 -10.16
CA PHE A 127 -13.68 5.34 -9.54
C PHE A 127 -13.32 6.52 -10.43
N GLY A 128 -12.44 6.34 -11.36
CA GLY A 128 -11.94 7.44 -12.19
C GLY A 128 -12.44 7.42 -13.62
N GLY A 129 -12.71 6.26 -14.15
CA GLY A 129 -13.09 6.11 -15.55
C GLY A 129 -14.55 6.40 -15.84
N ALA A 130 -15.36 6.56 -14.83
CA ALA A 130 -16.80 6.75 -14.97
C ALA A 130 -17.20 8.19 -15.27
N SER A 131 -16.27 9.08 -15.19
CA SER A 131 -16.55 10.49 -15.45
C SER A 131 -16.73 10.78 -16.91
#